data_4f2eddfac39bf918ca462fc877b35ac0
#
_entry.id   4f2eddfac39bf918ca462fc877b35ac0
#
_cell.length_a   1.000
_cell.length_b   1.000
_cell.length_c   1.000
_cell.angle_alpha   90.00
_cell.angle_beta   90.00
_cell.angle_gamma   90.00
#
_symmetry.space_group_name_H-M   'P 1'
#
loop_
_entity.id
_entity.type
_entity.pdbx_description
1 polymer ?
#
loop_
_entity_poly.entity_id
_entity_poly.type
_entity_poly.pdbx_seq_one_letter_code
_entity_poly.pdbx_strand_id
1 'polypeptide(L)'
;IPAMFEKGMEYGVSHMFIASWNRKGFDCNYPEYYPDMELGTAMDICRGIDAVNRRGGFATFYINARLFDLESDFFEPVGRKMAIKDETGEILTEQYGPVRFSLNCPSDEQWQKQLIDTAVFSAKAYGLRGIYLDQLGSAEPFACYDRTHSHGNIGEYNQGYVRVLSEIKRQMQANNPDAFLMTENCGDIYGSYTWGNLTWNGADYDEYYNMFKYTFP
;
A
#
# COMPACT_ATOMS: atom_id res chain seq x y z
N ILE A 1 11.30 14.42 -10.14
CA ILE A 1 10.90 13.13 -10.76
C ILE A 1 11.60 12.96 -12.12
N PRO A 2 11.43 13.83 -13.15
CA PRO A 2 12.00 13.59 -14.49
C PRO A 2 13.52 13.41 -14.51
N ALA A 3 14.27 14.26 -13.81
CA ALA A 3 15.73 14.18 -13.79
C ALA A 3 16.26 12.85 -13.21
N MET A 4 15.61 12.33 -12.14
CA MET A 4 15.94 11.01 -11.59
C MET A 4 15.61 9.90 -12.57
N PHE A 5 14.49 10.00 -13.26
CA PHE A 5 14.11 9.05 -14.30
C PHE A 5 15.11 9.02 -15.46
N GLU A 6 15.51 10.20 -15.96
CA GLU A 6 16.52 10.33 -17.02
C GLU A 6 17.83 9.63 -16.63
N LYS A 7 18.26 9.86 -15.39
CA LYS A 7 19.45 9.19 -14.88
C LYS A 7 19.29 7.68 -14.76
N GLY A 8 18.12 7.22 -14.33
CA GLY A 8 17.80 5.79 -14.29
C GLY A 8 17.84 5.14 -15.66
N MET A 9 17.30 5.81 -16.68
CA MET A 9 17.27 5.31 -18.05
C MET A 9 18.68 5.09 -18.65
N GLU A 10 19.69 5.87 -18.25
CA GLU A 10 21.09 5.62 -18.65
C GLU A 10 21.58 4.22 -18.23
N TYR A 11 20.96 3.64 -17.21
CA TYR A 11 21.27 2.33 -16.65
C TYR A 11 20.18 1.27 -16.88
N GLY A 12 19.24 1.56 -17.79
CA GLY A 12 18.17 0.62 -18.13
C GLY A 12 17.02 0.56 -17.10
N VAL A 13 16.96 1.51 -16.15
CA VAL A 13 15.87 1.60 -15.16
C VAL A 13 14.73 2.44 -15.73
N SER A 14 13.59 1.80 -15.97
CA SER A 14 12.39 2.45 -16.53
C SER A 14 11.21 2.55 -15.54
N HIS A 15 11.34 1.96 -14.37
CA HIS A 15 10.33 1.99 -13.31
C HIS A 15 10.79 2.87 -12.14
N MET A 16 9.96 3.80 -11.74
CA MET A 16 10.18 4.65 -10.56
C MET A 16 9.23 4.26 -9.43
N PHE A 17 9.79 3.82 -8.32
CA PHE A 17 9.07 3.65 -7.08
C PHE A 17 9.23 4.92 -6.23
N ILE A 18 8.11 5.56 -5.86
CA ILE A 18 8.08 6.81 -5.10
C ILE A 18 7.42 6.52 -3.75
N ALA A 19 8.25 6.32 -2.73
CA ALA A 19 7.80 5.91 -1.42
C ALA A 19 7.27 7.09 -0.57
N SER A 20 8.06 8.14 -0.44
CA SER A 20 7.80 9.23 0.50
C SER A 20 7.20 10.45 -0.23
N TRP A 21 6.00 10.29 -0.78
CA TRP A 21 5.35 11.33 -1.56
C TRP A 21 4.32 12.16 -0.80
N ASN A 22 3.87 11.66 0.34
CA ASN A 22 2.90 12.30 1.20
C ASN A 22 3.51 13.35 2.12
N ARG A 23 2.71 14.32 2.54
CA ARG A 23 3.09 15.56 3.22
C ARG A 23 4.01 15.38 4.43
N LYS A 24 3.81 14.37 5.24
CA LYS A 24 4.63 14.12 6.43
C LYS A 24 5.74 13.09 6.21
N GLY A 25 5.85 12.57 4.97
CA GLY A 25 6.85 11.57 4.62
C GLY A 25 6.45 10.15 5.01
N PHE A 26 7.46 9.30 5.13
CA PHE A 26 7.31 7.88 5.41
C PHE A 26 6.94 7.64 6.88
N ASP A 27 6.15 6.62 7.14
CA ASP A 27 5.70 6.21 8.49
C ASP A 27 5.07 7.33 9.32
N CYS A 28 4.25 8.16 8.67
CA CYS A 28 3.52 9.25 9.31
C CYS A 28 2.15 9.47 8.68
N ASN A 29 1.18 9.83 9.51
CA ASN A 29 -0.11 10.39 9.09
C ASN A 29 -0.97 9.48 8.19
N TYR A 30 -0.71 8.17 8.21
CA TYR A 30 -1.57 7.24 7.45
C TYR A 30 -3.01 7.22 8.00
N PRO A 31 -4.02 7.10 7.14
CA PRO A 31 -4.01 6.93 5.69
C PRO A 31 -4.21 8.25 4.91
N GLU A 32 -3.70 9.37 5.38
CA GLU A 32 -3.83 10.66 4.74
C GLU A 32 -2.72 10.88 3.69
N TYR A 33 -3.03 10.61 2.43
CA TYR A 33 -2.09 10.67 1.32
C TYR A 33 -2.26 11.96 0.49
N TYR A 34 -1.65 13.04 0.97
CA TYR A 34 -1.60 14.33 0.26
C TYR A 34 -0.15 14.67 -0.08
N PRO A 35 0.12 15.22 -1.27
CA PRO A 35 1.47 15.67 -1.63
C PRO A 35 1.99 16.72 -0.64
N ASP A 36 3.30 16.71 -0.43
CA ASP A 36 3.97 17.76 0.33
C ASP A 36 4.07 19.03 -0.53
N MET A 37 3.32 20.05 -0.15
CA MET A 37 3.26 21.32 -0.88
C MET A 37 4.56 22.14 -0.80
N GLU A 38 5.45 21.83 0.15
CA GLU A 38 6.78 22.45 0.22
C GLU A 38 7.71 21.92 -0.89
N LEU A 39 7.45 20.69 -1.35
CA LEU A 39 8.20 20.05 -2.44
C LEU A 39 7.58 20.30 -3.83
N GLY A 40 6.41 20.90 -3.88
CA GLY A 40 5.68 21.18 -5.11
C GLY A 40 4.20 20.87 -5.02
N THR A 41 3.46 21.24 -6.03
CA THR A 41 2.01 21.02 -6.10
C THR A 41 1.66 19.62 -6.63
N ALA A 42 0.44 19.17 -6.40
CA ALA A 42 -0.08 17.96 -7.03
C ALA A 42 0.05 17.99 -8.57
N MET A 43 -0.09 19.16 -9.17
CA MET A 43 0.11 19.33 -10.62
C MET A 43 1.56 19.15 -11.05
N ASP A 44 2.54 19.49 -10.20
CA ASP A 44 3.96 19.25 -10.50
C ASP A 44 4.27 17.76 -10.47
N ILE A 45 3.64 17.01 -9.56
CA ILE A 45 3.72 15.54 -9.54
C ILE A 45 3.12 14.97 -10.83
N CYS A 46 1.91 15.40 -11.20
CA CYS A 46 1.25 14.95 -12.44
C CYS A 46 2.13 15.22 -13.67
N ARG A 47 2.69 16.41 -13.80
CA ARG A 47 3.62 16.76 -14.90
C ARG A 47 4.87 15.89 -14.90
N GLY A 48 5.42 15.63 -13.71
CA GLY A 48 6.60 14.78 -13.56
C GLY A 48 6.35 13.34 -13.98
N ILE A 49 5.22 12.77 -13.60
CA ILE A 49 4.82 11.40 -13.97
C ILE A 49 4.45 11.33 -15.47
N ASP A 50 3.74 12.31 -16.00
CA ASP A 50 3.44 12.38 -17.42
C ASP A 50 4.72 12.42 -18.27
N ALA A 51 5.74 13.17 -17.83
CA ALA A 51 7.04 13.20 -18.50
C ALA A 51 7.76 11.84 -18.47
N VAL A 52 7.61 11.06 -17.39
CA VAL A 52 8.11 9.68 -17.30
C VAL A 52 7.35 8.77 -18.27
N ASN A 53 6.01 8.83 -18.24
CA ASN A 53 5.15 7.99 -19.09
C ASN A 53 5.41 8.24 -20.59
N ARG A 54 5.56 9.48 -21.01
CA ARG A 54 5.87 9.85 -22.42
C ARG A 54 7.20 9.30 -22.93
N ARG A 55 8.12 8.97 -22.03
CA ARG A 55 9.42 8.37 -22.35
C ARG A 55 9.44 6.86 -22.24
N GLY A 56 8.29 6.23 -22.08
CA GLY A 56 8.14 4.78 -21.99
C GLY A 56 8.44 4.21 -20.60
N GLY A 57 8.64 5.08 -19.59
CA GLY A 57 8.73 4.66 -18.20
C GLY A 57 7.38 4.60 -17.50
N PHE A 58 7.39 4.31 -16.21
CA PHE A 58 6.20 4.32 -15.36
C PHE A 58 6.55 4.54 -13.89
N ALA A 59 5.57 4.95 -13.12
CA ALA A 59 5.73 5.23 -11.70
C ALA A 59 4.74 4.41 -10.86
N THR A 60 5.18 4.08 -9.64
CA THR A 60 4.41 3.43 -8.58
C THR A 60 4.47 4.28 -7.33
N PHE A 61 3.33 4.50 -6.69
CA PHE A 61 3.26 5.13 -5.36
C PHE A 61 3.11 4.10 -4.26
N TYR A 62 3.73 4.43 -3.13
CA TYR A 62 3.60 3.73 -1.87
C TYR A 62 2.29 4.11 -1.17
N ILE A 63 1.58 3.12 -0.65
CA ILE A 63 0.44 3.26 0.27
C ILE A 63 0.60 2.19 1.35
N ASN A 64 0.52 2.57 2.63
CA ASN A 64 0.43 1.58 3.70
C ASN A 64 -0.98 1.00 3.74
N ALA A 65 -1.09 -0.32 3.72
CA ALA A 65 -2.38 -1.01 3.62
C ALA A 65 -2.98 -1.38 4.98
N ARG A 66 -2.35 -1.01 6.08
CA ARG A 66 -2.67 -1.58 7.39
C ARG A 66 -2.85 -0.55 8.52
N LEU A 67 -2.12 0.56 8.44
CA LEU A 67 -1.91 1.47 9.55
C LEU A 67 -2.81 2.70 9.52
N PHE A 68 -3.25 3.14 10.71
CA PHE A 68 -3.88 4.43 10.92
C PHE A 68 -3.17 5.15 12.07
N ASP A 69 -2.67 6.34 11.81
CA ASP A 69 -1.97 7.18 12.79
C ASP A 69 -2.91 7.60 13.93
N LEU A 70 -2.53 7.27 15.17
CA LEU A 70 -3.36 7.58 16.35
C LEU A 70 -3.45 9.08 16.63
N GLU A 71 -2.50 9.88 16.12
CA GLU A 71 -2.48 11.34 16.28
C GLU A 71 -3.16 12.08 15.12
N SER A 72 -3.69 11.34 14.11
CA SER A 72 -4.51 11.94 13.07
C SER A 72 -5.80 12.49 13.66
N ASP A 73 -6.22 13.68 13.22
CA ASP A 73 -7.50 14.28 13.59
C ASP A 73 -8.72 13.40 13.21
N PHE A 74 -8.51 12.47 12.26
CA PHE A 74 -9.53 11.53 11.82
C PHE A 74 -9.53 10.20 12.57
N PHE A 75 -8.53 9.95 13.44
CA PHE A 75 -8.47 8.67 14.14
C PHE A 75 -9.67 8.45 15.06
N GLU A 76 -9.93 9.34 16.00
CA GLU A 76 -11.04 9.17 16.96
C GLU A 76 -12.42 9.11 16.30
N PRO A 77 -12.78 9.99 15.35
CA PRO A 77 -14.11 9.95 14.74
C PRO A 77 -14.30 8.79 13.75
N VAL A 78 -13.26 8.33 13.10
CA VAL A 78 -13.33 7.37 11.97
C VAL A 78 -12.42 6.16 12.19
N GLY A 79 -11.11 6.36 12.33
CA GLY A 79 -10.09 5.31 12.35
C GLY A 79 -10.29 4.27 13.45
N ARG A 80 -10.67 4.71 14.66
CA ARG A 80 -10.92 3.80 15.79
C ARG A 80 -11.96 2.72 15.48
N LYS A 81 -12.94 3.02 14.64
CA LYS A 81 -13.99 2.08 14.25
C LYS A 81 -13.51 1.01 13.27
N MET A 82 -12.44 1.30 12.54
CA MET A 82 -11.83 0.39 11.57
C MET A 82 -10.76 -0.51 12.19
N ALA A 83 -10.32 -0.18 13.43
CA ALA A 83 -9.21 -0.87 14.08
C ALA A 83 -9.56 -2.32 14.45
N ILE A 84 -8.59 -3.20 14.32
CA ILE A 84 -8.67 -4.56 14.87
C ILE A 84 -8.79 -4.45 16.38
N LYS A 85 -9.73 -5.17 16.97
CA LYS A 85 -9.87 -5.31 18.43
C LYS A 85 -9.52 -6.72 18.86
N ASP A 86 -8.83 -6.79 19.98
CA ASP A 86 -8.58 -8.06 20.67
C ASP A 86 -9.85 -8.57 21.40
N GLU A 87 -9.72 -9.68 22.10
CA GLU A 87 -10.82 -10.32 22.83
C GLU A 87 -11.34 -9.48 24.02
N THR A 88 -10.55 -8.50 24.49
CA THR A 88 -10.96 -7.56 25.55
C THR A 88 -11.65 -6.30 25.01
N GLY A 89 -11.60 -6.10 23.69
CA GLY A 89 -12.15 -4.93 23.01
C GLY A 89 -11.14 -3.81 22.83
N GLU A 90 -9.87 -4.01 23.22
CA GLU A 90 -8.80 -3.05 23.03
C GLU A 90 -8.27 -3.10 21.59
N ILE A 91 -7.90 -1.93 21.04
CA ILE A 91 -7.35 -1.84 19.69
C ILE A 91 -5.91 -2.34 19.64
N LEU A 92 -5.57 -3.07 18.58
CA LEU A 92 -4.18 -3.46 18.32
C LEU A 92 -3.40 -2.27 17.78
N THR A 93 -2.17 -2.10 18.28
CA THR A 93 -1.31 -0.97 17.87
C THR A 93 0.11 -1.43 17.58
N GLU A 94 0.77 -0.70 16.67
CA GLU A 94 2.21 -0.81 16.39
C GLU A 94 2.86 0.56 16.47
N GLN A 95 4.19 0.59 16.55
CA GLN A 95 4.95 1.83 16.62
C GLN A 95 6.12 1.80 15.65
N TYR A 96 6.24 2.86 14.85
CA TYR A 96 7.36 3.10 13.94
C TYR A 96 8.00 4.45 14.30
N GLY A 97 9.26 4.40 14.73
CA GLY A 97 9.92 5.60 15.28
C GLY A 97 9.10 6.21 16.43
N PRO A 98 8.78 7.52 16.37
CA PRO A 98 7.96 8.18 17.38
C PRO A 98 6.45 7.99 17.19
N VAL A 99 6.00 7.49 16.04
CA VAL A 99 4.57 7.45 15.65
C VAL A 99 3.94 6.13 16.04
N ARG A 100 2.77 6.19 16.66
CA ARG A 100 1.94 5.02 16.99
C ARG A 100 0.76 4.91 16.04
N PHE A 101 0.48 3.70 15.62
CA PHE A 101 -0.60 3.38 14.68
C PHE A 101 -1.54 2.33 15.26
N SER A 102 -2.81 2.40 14.91
CA SER A 102 -3.70 1.25 15.01
C SER A 102 -3.53 0.34 13.80
N LEU A 103 -3.76 -0.94 14.01
CA LEU A 103 -3.90 -1.93 12.94
C LEU A 103 -5.34 -1.99 12.50
N ASN A 104 -5.62 -1.84 11.21
CA ASN A 104 -6.99 -1.82 10.73
C ASN A 104 -7.44 -3.18 10.19
N CYS A 105 -8.71 -3.47 10.41
CA CYS A 105 -9.29 -4.74 10.02
C CYS A 105 -9.52 -4.77 8.49
N PRO A 106 -8.84 -5.66 7.75
CA PRO A 106 -9.02 -5.75 6.30
C PRO A 106 -10.41 -6.25 5.89
N SER A 107 -11.19 -6.73 6.83
CA SER A 107 -12.59 -7.14 6.62
C SER A 107 -13.60 -6.08 7.06
N ASP A 108 -13.17 -4.93 7.56
CA ASP A 108 -14.04 -3.78 7.76
C ASP A 108 -14.33 -3.06 6.44
N GLU A 109 -15.60 -2.82 6.12
CA GLU A 109 -15.99 -2.21 4.83
C GLU A 109 -15.51 -0.77 4.68
N GLN A 110 -15.41 -0.01 5.78
CA GLN A 110 -14.94 1.37 5.72
C GLN A 110 -13.43 1.40 5.45
N TRP A 111 -12.66 0.49 6.07
CA TRP A 111 -11.24 0.35 5.77
C TRP A 111 -10.99 -0.12 4.34
N GLN A 112 -11.72 -1.12 3.87
CA GLN A 112 -11.65 -1.57 2.48
C GLN A 112 -11.89 -0.41 1.53
N LYS A 113 -12.98 0.34 1.75
CA LYS A 113 -13.32 1.51 0.93
C LYS A 113 -12.22 2.57 0.96
N GLN A 114 -11.65 2.87 2.12
CA GLN A 114 -10.56 3.83 2.29
C GLN A 114 -9.34 3.42 1.44
N LEU A 115 -8.93 2.16 1.50
CA LEU A 115 -7.79 1.66 0.73
C LEU A 115 -8.06 1.68 -0.77
N ILE A 116 -9.23 1.21 -1.18
CA ILE A 116 -9.63 1.16 -2.60
C ILE A 116 -9.68 2.57 -3.18
N ASP A 117 -10.38 3.48 -2.51
CA ASP A 117 -10.51 4.87 -2.97
C ASP A 117 -9.14 5.56 -3.07
N THR A 118 -8.28 5.39 -2.06
CA THR A 118 -6.93 5.99 -2.04
C THR A 118 -6.08 5.46 -3.19
N ALA A 119 -6.05 4.15 -3.40
CA ALA A 119 -5.25 3.52 -4.45
C ALA A 119 -5.73 3.91 -5.85
N VAL A 120 -7.03 3.79 -6.10
CA VAL A 120 -7.65 4.08 -7.39
C VAL A 120 -7.59 5.57 -7.73
N PHE A 121 -7.87 6.43 -6.75
CA PHE A 121 -7.73 7.88 -6.91
C PHE A 121 -6.29 8.26 -7.24
N SER A 122 -5.31 7.78 -6.48
CA SER A 122 -3.89 8.08 -6.71
C SER A 122 -3.44 7.63 -8.10
N ALA A 123 -3.78 6.40 -8.50
CA ALA A 123 -3.44 5.89 -9.82
C ALA A 123 -4.02 6.77 -10.94
N LYS A 124 -5.29 7.14 -10.84
CA LYS A 124 -5.99 7.94 -11.84
C LYS A 124 -5.54 9.40 -11.85
N ALA A 125 -5.48 10.03 -10.67
CA ALA A 125 -5.18 11.47 -10.55
C ALA A 125 -3.75 11.81 -10.96
N TYR A 126 -2.79 10.93 -10.65
CA TYR A 126 -1.38 11.15 -10.95
C TYR A 126 -0.88 10.42 -12.20
N GLY A 127 -1.72 9.61 -12.86
CA GLY A 127 -1.32 8.86 -14.05
C GLY A 127 -0.35 7.72 -13.78
N LEU A 128 -0.48 7.07 -12.62
CA LEU A 128 0.37 5.95 -12.21
C LEU A 128 -0.04 4.66 -12.93
N ARG A 129 0.95 3.79 -13.17
CA ARG A 129 0.68 2.40 -13.57
C ARG A 129 0.66 1.46 -12.38
N GLY A 130 1.41 1.76 -11.31
CA GLY A 130 1.52 0.91 -10.15
C GLY A 130 1.05 1.55 -8.85
N ILE A 131 0.52 0.72 -7.95
CA ILE A 131 0.34 1.02 -6.53
C ILE A 131 1.04 -0.08 -5.75
N TYR A 132 1.88 0.32 -4.81
CA TYR A 132 2.51 -0.56 -3.84
C TYR A 132 1.75 -0.48 -2.52
N LEU A 133 1.30 -1.64 -2.05
CA LEU A 133 0.56 -1.79 -0.80
C LEU A 133 1.47 -2.41 0.26
N ASP A 134 1.96 -1.58 1.14
CA ASP A 134 2.89 -1.94 2.19
C ASP A 134 2.23 -2.76 3.30
N GLN A 135 3.01 -3.65 3.91
CA GLN A 135 2.66 -4.52 5.02
C GLN A 135 1.53 -5.53 4.74
N LEU A 136 0.86 -5.46 3.60
CA LEU A 136 -0.24 -6.38 3.27
C LEU A 136 0.26 -7.83 3.13
N GLY A 137 1.42 -8.01 2.48
CA GLY A 137 2.00 -9.33 2.23
C GLY A 137 3.02 -9.79 3.28
N SER A 138 3.46 -8.91 4.17
CA SER A 138 4.50 -9.18 5.18
C SER A 138 3.97 -9.37 6.58
N ALA A 139 2.82 -8.78 6.89
CA ALA A 139 2.26 -8.82 8.23
C ALA A 139 1.59 -10.15 8.55
N GLU A 140 1.75 -10.60 9.78
CA GLU A 140 1.00 -11.74 10.31
C GLU A 140 -0.51 -11.42 10.35
N PRO A 141 -1.37 -12.41 10.08
CA PRO A 141 -2.81 -12.23 10.21
C PRO A 141 -3.21 -12.14 11.69
N PHE A 142 -4.09 -11.19 12.00
CA PHE A 142 -4.66 -11.01 13.33
C PHE A 142 -6.14 -11.41 13.37
N ALA A 143 -6.54 -12.03 14.47
CA ALA A 143 -7.95 -12.21 14.78
C ALA A 143 -8.57 -10.86 15.15
N CYS A 144 -9.75 -10.54 14.59
CA CYS A 144 -10.50 -9.35 14.96
C CYS A 144 -11.78 -9.73 15.70
N TYR A 145 -11.91 -9.26 16.93
CA TYR A 145 -13.06 -9.56 17.79
C TYR A 145 -14.15 -8.48 17.73
N ASP A 146 -13.98 -7.44 16.90
CA ASP A 146 -15.02 -6.43 16.72
C ASP A 146 -16.21 -7.01 15.94
N ARG A 147 -17.34 -7.14 16.62
CA ARG A 147 -18.58 -7.70 16.03
C ARG A 147 -19.33 -6.71 15.14
N THR A 148 -18.87 -5.48 15.07
CA THR A 148 -19.46 -4.45 14.18
C THR A 148 -18.85 -4.48 12.78
N HIS A 149 -17.70 -5.16 12.60
CA HIS A 149 -17.08 -5.37 11.30
C HIS A 149 -17.79 -6.45 10.48
N SER A 150 -17.63 -6.38 9.17
CA SER A 150 -18.37 -7.22 8.19
C SER A 150 -17.82 -8.63 8.02
N HIS A 151 -16.89 -9.09 8.87
CA HIS A 151 -16.42 -10.47 8.82
C HIS A 151 -17.40 -11.44 9.49
N GLY A 152 -17.53 -12.65 8.91
CA GLY A 152 -18.35 -13.72 9.46
C GLY A 152 -17.69 -14.47 10.62
N ASN A 153 -16.36 -14.40 10.71
CA ASN A 153 -15.58 -14.95 11.81
C ASN A 153 -14.30 -14.13 12.05
N ILE A 154 -13.71 -14.29 13.23
CA ILE A 154 -12.54 -13.52 13.68
C ILE A 154 -11.28 -13.72 12.84
N GLY A 155 -11.19 -14.77 12.04
CA GLY A 155 -10.03 -15.16 11.22
C GLY A 155 -10.09 -14.72 9.77
N GLU A 156 -11.04 -13.89 9.36
CA GLU A 156 -11.17 -13.46 7.95
C GLU A 156 -10.19 -12.34 7.52
N TYR A 157 -8.99 -12.32 8.06
CA TYR A 157 -7.98 -11.32 7.76
C TYR A 157 -7.53 -11.37 6.29
N ASN A 158 -7.05 -12.50 5.84
CA ASN A 158 -6.55 -12.65 4.46
C ASN A 158 -7.65 -12.49 3.40
N GLN A 159 -8.86 -12.99 3.68
CA GLN A 159 -10.02 -12.82 2.79
C GLN A 159 -10.38 -11.35 2.61
N GLY A 160 -10.23 -10.54 3.66
CA GLY A 160 -10.41 -9.10 3.59
C GLY A 160 -9.46 -8.46 2.57
N TYR A 161 -8.17 -8.76 2.65
CA TYR A 161 -7.19 -8.25 1.69
C TYR A 161 -7.39 -8.78 0.27
N VAL A 162 -7.81 -10.03 0.11
CA VAL A 162 -8.15 -10.57 -1.23
C VAL A 162 -9.28 -9.75 -1.88
N ARG A 163 -10.31 -9.38 -1.10
CA ARG A 163 -11.38 -8.49 -1.60
C ARG A 163 -10.84 -7.12 -2.03
N VAL A 164 -10.02 -6.50 -1.20
CA VAL A 164 -9.37 -5.20 -1.48
C VAL A 164 -8.51 -5.28 -2.75
N LEU A 165 -7.60 -6.24 -2.84
CA LEU A 165 -6.71 -6.41 -3.99
C LEU A 165 -7.48 -6.64 -5.29
N SER A 166 -8.50 -7.51 -5.25
CA SER A 166 -9.36 -7.79 -6.40
C SER A 166 -10.04 -6.53 -6.91
N GLU A 167 -10.59 -5.72 -6.01
CA GLU A 167 -11.34 -4.54 -6.38
C GLU A 167 -10.44 -3.39 -6.86
N ILE A 168 -9.29 -3.15 -6.20
CA ILE A 168 -8.31 -2.17 -6.67
C ILE A 168 -7.83 -2.55 -8.07
N LYS A 169 -7.40 -3.81 -8.27
CA LYS A 169 -6.93 -4.30 -9.57
C LYS A 169 -7.98 -4.10 -10.66
N ARG A 170 -9.21 -4.51 -10.39
CA ARG A 170 -10.34 -4.36 -11.32
C ARG A 170 -10.58 -2.89 -11.73
N GLN A 171 -10.61 -1.97 -10.74
CA GLN A 171 -10.87 -0.56 -11.02
C GLN A 171 -9.68 0.12 -11.71
N MET A 172 -8.45 -0.17 -11.30
CA MET A 172 -7.27 0.38 -11.96
C MET A 172 -7.19 -0.09 -13.41
N GLN A 173 -7.38 -1.39 -13.67
CA GLN A 173 -7.31 -1.96 -15.02
C GLN A 173 -8.46 -1.53 -15.93
N ALA A 174 -9.60 -1.16 -15.39
CA ALA A 174 -10.68 -0.54 -16.16
C ALA A 174 -10.28 0.84 -16.73
N ASN A 175 -9.36 1.56 -16.05
CA ASN A 175 -8.83 2.86 -16.51
C ASN A 175 -7.55 2.71 -17.36
N ASN A 176 -6.69 1.77 -16.99
CA ASN A 176 -5.42 1.47 -17.67
C ASN A 176 -5.18 -0.05 -17.62
N PRO A 177 -5.34 -0.78 -18.74
CA PRO A 177 -5.14 -2.24 -18.77
C PRO A 177 -3.77 -2.71 -18.30
N ASP A 178 -2.75 -1.86 -18.40
CA ASP A 178 -1.39 -2.14 -17.93
C ASP A 178 -1.16 -1.82 -16.45
N ALA A 179 -2.20 -1.40 -15.73
CA ALA A 179 -2.08 -1.09 -14.31
C ALA A 179 -1.84 -2.36 -13.48
N PHE A 180 -1.03 -2.22 -12.44
CA PHE A 180 -0.62 -3.34 -11.60
C PHE A 180 -0.54 -2.95 -10.11
N LEU A 181 -0.50 -3.99 -9.27
CA LEU A 181 -0.26 -3.87 -7.83
C LEU A 181 1.07 -4.51 -7.46
N MET A 182 1.68 -3.97 -6.42
CA MET A 182 2.85 -4.54 -5.75
C MET A 182 2.59 -4.60 -4.25
N THR A 183 3.32 -5.47 -3.55
CA THR A 183 3.25 -5.58 -2.08
C THR A 183 4.63 -5.64 -1.46
N GLU A 184 4.70 -5.36 -0.17
CA GLU A 184 5.84 -5.77 0.65
C GLU A 184 5.77 -7.28 0.86
N ASN A 185 6.86 -7.98 0.57
CA ASN A 185 6.89 -9.44 0.54
C ASN A 185 5.76 -10.04 -0.31
N CYS A 186 5.65 -11.34 -0.35
CA CYS A 186 4.53 -12.00 -1.02
C CYS A 186 4.11 -13.24 -0.22
N GLY A 187 2.81 -13.48 -0.21
CA GLY A 187 2.24 -14.76 0.18
C GLY A 187 1.53 -15.38 -1.01
N ASP A 188 1.45 -16.67 -1.09
CA ASP A 188 0.79 -17.41 -2.17
C ASP A 188 -0.63 -16.90 -2.44
N ILE A 189 -1.34 -16.51 -1.37
CA ILE A 189 -2.71 -16.03 -1.44
C ILE A 189 -2.82 -14.75 -2.29
N TYR A 190 -1.80 -13.88 -2.25
CA TYR A 190 -1.82 -12.56 -2.90
C TYR A 190 -1.15 -12.56 -4.27
N GLY A 191 -0.35 -13.56 -4.58
CA GLY A 191 0.46 -13.62 -5.81
C GLY A 191 -0.34 -13.47 -7.10
N SER A 192 -1.60 -13.96 -7.16
CA SER A 192 -2.46 -13.82 -8.34
C SER A 192 -2.97 -12.39 -8.58
N TYR A 193 -2.87 -11.52 -7.60
CA TYR A 193 -3.34 -10.13 -7.67
C TYR A 193 -2.22 -9.13 -7.92
N THR A 194 -0.97 -9.49 -7.63
CA THR A 194 0.19 -8.62 -7.68
C THR A 194 1.07 -8.92 -8.88
N TRP A 195 1.72 -7.89 -9.41
CA TRP A 195 2.70 -8.02 -10.48
C TRP A 195 4.10 -8.30 -9.93
N GLY A 196 4.38 -7.83 -8.70
CA GLY A 196 5.67 -7.97 -8.06
C GLY A 196 5.61 -7.61 -6.59
N ASN A 197 6.75 -7.74 -5.93
CA ASN A 197 6.91 -7.40 -4.52
C ASN A 197 8.29 -6.79 -4.25
N LEU A 198 8.43 -6.12 -3.10
CA LEU A 198 9.69 -5.74 -2.50
C LEU A 198 9.92 -6.65 -1.30
N THR A 199 10.91 -7.53 -1.38
CA THR A 199 11.19 -8.51 -0.34
C THR A 199 12.26 -7.99 0.62
N TRP A 200 11.94 -8.01 1.90
CA TRP A 200 12.87 -7.71 2.98
C TRP A 200 13.71 -8.94 3.35
N ASN A 201 14.93 -8.68 3.86
CA ASN A 201 15.83 -9.69 4.44
C ASN A 201 16.22 -10.84 3.50
N GLY A 202 15.87 -10.75 2.22
CA GLY A 202 16.24 -11.78 1.25
C GLY A 202 17.74 -11.88 0.98
N ALA A 203 18.50 -10.83 1.35
CA ALA A 203 19.95 -10.78 1.18
C ALA A 203 20.75 -11.27 2.39
N ASP A 204 20.12 -11.37 3.57
CA ASP A 204 20.82 -11.68 4.81
C ASP A 204 21.03 -13.18 5.03
N TYR A 205 20.33 -14.02 4.25
CA TYR A 205 20.38 -15.45 4.38
C TYR A 205 20.39 -16.13 3.01
N ASP A 206 21.49 -16.77 2.64
CA ASP A 206 21.61 -17.58 1.41
C ASP A 206 20.49 -18.62 1.27
N GLU A 207 20.00 -19.13 2.40
CA GLU A 207 18.90 -20.09 2.45
C GLU A 207 17.58 -19.48 1.96
N TYR A 208 17.26 -18.23 2.34
CA TYR A 208 16.05 -17.53 1.88
C TYR A 208 16.09 -17.21 0.39
N TYR A 209 17.25 -16.80 -0.12
CA TYR A 209 17.42 -16.55 -1.55
C TYR A 209 17.17 -17.82 -2.38
N ASN A 210 17.74 -18.94 -1.94
CA ASN A 210 17.56 -20.22 -2.61
C ASN A 210 16.12 -20.72 -2.49
N MET A 211 15.52 -20.62 -1.31
CA MET A 211 14.12 -20.98 -1.09
C MET A 211 13.19 -20.15 -1.99
N PHE A 212 13.39 -18.81 -2.05
CA PHE A 212 12.61 -17.93 -2.90
C PHE A 212 12.72 -18.27 -4.37
N LYS A 213 13.93 -18.51 -4.85
CA LYS A 213 14.22 -18.88 -6.24
C LYS A 213 13.54 -20.19 -6.66
N TYR A 214 13.39 -21.15 -5.75
CA TYR A 214 12.77 -22.45 -6.02
C TYR A 214 11.28 -22.47 -5.78
N THR A 215 10.77 -21.60 -4.91
CA THR A 215 9.34 -21.53 -4.59
C THR A 215 8.57 -20.63 -5.57
N PHE A 216 9.23 -19.59 -6.08
CA PHE A 216 8.63 -18.60 -7.01
C PHE A 216 9.56 -18.44 -8.24
N PRO A 217 9.63 -19.43 -9.15
CA PRO A 217 10.46 -19.39 -10.35
C PRO A 217 10.01 -18.35 -11.39
#